data_c03511b4c7dbd656f3fe1953c6dd0716
#
_entry.id   c03511b4c7dbd656f3fe1953c6dd0716
#
_cell.length_a   1.000
_cell.length_b   1.000
_cell.length_c   1.000
_cell.angle_alpha   90.00
_cell.angle_beta   90.00
_cell.angle_gamma   90.00
#
_symmetry.space_group_name_H-M   'P 1'
#
loop_
_entity.id
_entity.type
_entity.pdbx_description
1 polymer ?
#
loop_
_entity_poly.entity_id
_entity_poly.type
_entity_poly.pdbx_seq_one_letter_code
_entity_poly.pdbx_strand_id
1 'polypeptide(L)'
;MNDAMRRLEGLVGAWDVTMTHAWFLDSLDTEIKGSATVEWLADAFLVMRSTWADDSTQEFVFGRNDAREEYVTFSHDDRGVYRVFAMTFGDGEWTLLREDPDFHQRIVMRVEPDRIDMRADASEDAGQTWRKDLDYIFERRQDER
;
A
#
# COMPACT_ATOMS: atom_id res chain seq x y z
N MET A 1 -0.42 2.66 22.64
CA MET A 1 0.10 2.29 21.29
C MET A 1 0.65 0.88 21.35
N ASN A 2 0.23 0.05 20.43
CA ASN A 2 0.70 -1.33 20.30
C ASN A 2 2.13 -1.35 19.78
N ASP A 3 3.03 -2.08 20.43
CA ASP A 3 4.44 -2.12 20.03
C ASP A 3 4.63 -2.69 18.63
N ALA A 4 3.81 -3.66 18.24
CA ALA A 4 3.90 -4.22 16.89
C ALA A 4 3.59 -3.17 15.83
N MET A 5 2.65 -2.26 16.12
CA MET A 5 2.30 -1.21 15.18
C MET A 5 3.37 -0.14 15.06
N ARG A 6 4.23 0.02 16.07
CA ARG A 6 5.32 1.00 15.98
C ARG A 6 6.29 0.71 14.84
N ARG A 7 6.38 -0.55 14.43
CA ARG A 7 7.24 -0.91 13.30
C ARG A 7 6.82 -0.19 12.01
N LEU A 8 5.57 0.26 11.95
CA LEU A 8 5.04 0.96 10.78
C LEU A 8 5.15 2.49 10.89
N GLU A 9 5.71 3.03 11.99
CA GLU A 9 5.70 4.48 12.20
C GLU A 9 6.50 5.24 11.15
N GLY A 10 7.44 4.59 10.46
CA GLY A 10 8.17 5.22 9.37
C GLY A 10 7.30 5.65 8.20
N LEU A 11 6.08 5.14 8.12
CA LEU A 11 5.14 5.56 7.08
C LEU A 11 4.51 6.91 7.37
N VAL A 12 4.49 7.35 8.64
CA VAL A 12 3.76 8.55 9.03
C VAL A 12 4.33 9.80 8.34
N GLY A 13 3.44 10.60 7.77
CA GLY A 13 3.82 11.87 7.14
C GLY A 13 3.05 12.16 5.89
N ALA A 14 3.56 13.09 5.10
CA ALA A 14 2.99 13.49 3.82
C ALA A 14 3.94 13.07 2.70
N TRP A 15 3.36 12.59 1.62
CA TRP A 15 4.12 11.98 0.53
C TRP A 15 3.59 12.44 -0.81
N ASP A 16 4.50 12.59 -1.77
CA ASP A 16 4.13 12.66 -3.19
C ASP A 16 4.22 11.24 -3.73
N VAL A 17 3.21 10.82 -4.46
CA VAL A 17 3.16 9.44 -4.95
C VAL A 17 3.04 9.42 -6.47
N THR A 18 3.73 8.46 -7.10
CA THR A 18 3.68 8.24 -8.52
C THR A 18 3.32 6.78 -8.77
N MET A 19 2.30 6.56 -9.61
CA MET A 19 1.95 5.21 -10.07
C MET A 19 2.56 5.01 -11.46
N THR A 20 3.25 3.89 -11.65
CA THR A 20 3.86 3.53 -12.94
C THR A 20 3.64 2.06 -13.23
N HIS A 21 3.98 1.65 -14.43
CA HIS A 21 3.97 0.25 -14.87
C HIS A 21 2.61 -0.41 -14.68
N ALA A 22 1.53 0.38 -14.75
CA ALA A 22 0.18 -0.14 -14.61
C ALA A 22 -0.29 -0.67 -15.96
N TRP A 23 -0.65 -1.96 -15.99
CA TRP A 23 -1.03 -2.60 -17.25
C TRP A 23 -2.30 -2.01 -17.86
N PHE A 24 -3.13 -1.37 -17.06
CA PHE A 24 -4.41 -0.81 -17.50
C PHE A 24 -4.30 0.63 -18.02
N LEU A 25 -3.07 1.18 -18.04
CA LEU A 25 -2.84 2.50 -18.61
C LEU A 25 -2.33 2.36 -20.05
N ASP A 26 -2.25 3.49 -20.76
CA ASP A 26 -1.90 3.51 -22.19
C ASP A 26 -0.54 2.86 -22.47
N SER A 27 0.41 3.02 -21.58
CA SER A 27 1.70 2.36 -21.69
C SER A 27 2.29 2.13 -20.30
N LEU A 28 3.28 1.24 -20.22
CA LEU A 28 3.96 0.98 -18.95
C LEU A 28 4.78 2.17 -18.45
N ASP A 29 5.07 3.12 -19.35
CA ASP A 29 5.81 4.32 -18.98
C ASP A 29 4.90 5.47 -18.57
N THR A 30 3.60 5.30 -18.65
CA THR A 30 2.65 6.32 -18.23
C THR A 30 2.71 6.47 -16.71
N GLU A 31 2.81 7.73 -16.25
CA GLU A 31 2.86 8.03 -14.82
C GLU A 31 1.62 8.79 -14.41
N ILE A 32 1.05 8.37 -13.27
CA ILE A 32 -0.07 9.09 -12.66
C ILE A 32 0.44 9.64 -11.34
N LYS A 33 0.30 10.94 -11.14
CA LYS A 33 0.76 11.61 -9.94
C LYS A 33 -0.37 11.75 -8.92
N GLY A 34 0.01 11.78 -7.66
CA GLY A 34 -0.91 11.98 -6.58
C GLY A 34 -0.19 12.40 -5.32
N SER A 35 -0.95 12.49 -4.25
CA SER A 35 -0.41 12.81 -2.92
C SER A 35 -1.04 11.86 -1.90
N ALA A 36 -0.32 11.63 -0.81
CA ALA A 36 -0.78 10.74 0.23
C ALA A 36 -0.43 11.32 1.60
N THR A 37 -1.28 11.05 2.57
CA THR A 37 -0.98 11.31 3.97
C THR A 37 -1.11 10.01 4.74
N VAL A 38 -0.24 9.83 5.72
CA VAL A 38 -0.29 8.68 6.61
C VAL A 38 -0.29 9.18 8.03
N GLU A 39 -1.31 8.81 8.79
CA GLU A 39 -1.43 9.25 10.17
C GLU A 39 -2.03 8.16 11.03
N TRP A 40 -1.83 8.29 12.33
CA TRP A 40 -2.41 7.37 13.30
C TRP A 40 -3.90 7.63 13.46
N LEU A 41 -4.67 6.55 13.56
CA LEU A 41 -6.08 6.60 13.88
C LEU A 41 -6.25 5.96 15.25
N ALA A 42 -6.74 6.72 16.21
CA ALA A 42 -7.00 6.26 17.58
C ALA A 42 -5.76 5.62 18.24
N ASP A 43 -4.57 6.08 17.87
CA ASP A 43 -3.31 5.53 18.37
C ASP A 43 -3.17 4.01 18.17
N ALA A 44 -3.93 3.45 17.26
CA ALA A 44 -4.01 1.99 17.09
C ALA A 44 -3.78 1.54 15.66
N PHE A 45 -4.25 2.32 14.70
CA PHE A 45 -4.15 1.98 13.28
C PHE A 45 -3.40 3.05 12.54
N LEU A 46 -2.82 2.70 11.41
CA LEU A 46 -2.31 3.69 10.47
C LEU A 46 -3.24 3.77 9.28
N VAL A 47 -3.53 4.98 8.84
CA VAL A 47 -4.37 5.22 7.68
C VAL A 47 -3.58 5.99 6.64
N MET A 48 -3.44 5.42 5.45
CA MET A 48 -2.80 6.07 4.31
C MET A 48 -3.91 6.48 3.35
N ARG A 49 -4.06 7.78 3.13
CA ARG A 49 -5.06 8.32 2.22
C ARG A 49 -4.37 8.95 1.03
N SER A 50 -4.71 8.46 -0.16
CA SER A 50 -4.12 8.94 -1.41
C SER A 50 -5.18 9.62 -2.25
N THR A 51 -4.80 10.72 -2.89
CA THR A 51 -5.63 11.42 -3.86
C THR A 51 -4.82 11.54 -5.15
N TRP A 52 -5.42 11.11 -6.25
CA TRP A 52 -4.76 11.10 -7.56
C TRP A 52 -5.11 12.33 -8.36
N ALA A 53 -4.37 12.56 -9.44
CA ALA A 53 -4.55 13.75 -10.28
C ALA A 53 -5.95 13.88 -10.86
N ASP A 54 -6.66 12.78 -11.03
CA ASP A 54 -8.04 12.78 -11.53
C ASP A 54 -9.08 12.90 -10.42
N ASP A 55 -8.63 13.23 -9.20
CA ASP A 55 -9.44 13.36 -7.98
C ASP A 55 -9.97 12.04 -7.43
N SER A 56 -9.58 10.90 -8.00
CA SER A 56 -9.93 9.62 -7.40
C SER A 56 -9.13 9.42 -6.11
N THR A 57 -9.68 8.64 -5.19
CA THR A 57 -9.09 8.43 -3.87
C THR A 57 -8.92 6.95 -3.58
N GLN A 58 -7.98 6.66 -2.70
CA GLN A 58 -7.73 5.31 -2.24
C GLN A 58 -7.24 5.38 -0.81
N GLU A 59 -7.62 4.40 0.00
CA GLU A 59 -7.24 4.36 1.39
C GLU A 59 -6.73 2.97 1.76
N PHE A 60 -5.63 2.94 2.52
CA PHE A 60 -5.11 1.73 3.13
C PHE A 60 -5.17 1.91 4.64
N VAL A 61 -5.71 0.93 5.34
CA VAL A 61 -5.74 0.92 6.81
C VAL A 61 -4.91 -0.27 7.28
N PHE A 62 -3.87 0.02 8.04
CA PHE A 62 -2.96 -1.01 8.55
C PHE A 62 -3.28 -1.27 10.00
N GLY A 63 -3.39 -2.53 10.39
CA GLY A 63 -3.71 -2.91 11.75
C GLY A 63 -3.02 -4.19 12.19
N ARG A 64 -3.26 -4.54 13.45
CA ARG A 64 -2.68 -5.72 14.08
C ARG A 64 -3.78 -6.59 14.67
N ASN A 65 -3.68 -7.88 14.44
CA ASN A 65 -4.53 -8.85 15.11
C ASN A 65 -3.66 -9.56 16.15
N ASP A 66 -3.77 -9.14 17.41
CA ASP A 66 -2.94 -9.67 18.48
C ASP A 66 -3.20 -11.15 18.76
N ALA A 67 -4.45 -11.57 18.63
CA ALA A 67 -4.79 -12.97 18.91
C ALA A 67 -4.08 -13.94 17.98
N ARG A 68 -3.80 -13.49 16.75
CA ARG A 68 -3.11 -14.30 15.74
C ARG A 68 -1.69 -13.84 15.50
N GLU A 69 -1.27 -12.76 16.17
CA GLU A 69 0.06 -12.16 15.99
C GLU A 69 0.33 -11.83 14.51
N GLU A 70 -0.66 -11.24 13.85
CA GLU A 70 -0.61 -10.92 12.44
C GLU A 70 -0.90 -9.44 12.19
N TYR A 71 -0.28 -8.89 11.16
CA TYR A 71 -0.72 -7.61 10.63
C TYR A 71 -1.77 -7.85 9.57
N VAL A 72 -2.64 -6.88 9.38
CA VAL A 72 -3.67 -6.94 8.35
C VAL A 72 -3.78 -5.56 7.71
N THR A 73 -4.05 -5.54 6.41
CA THR A 73 -4.28 -4.31 5.68
C THR A 73 -5.61 -4.39 4.98
N PHE A 74 -6.38 -3.33 5.12
CA PHE A 74 -7.65 -3.16 4.44
C PHE A 74 -7.50 -2.00 3.48
N SER A 75 -7.85 -2.17 2.21
CA SER A 75 -7.81 -1.07 1.26
C SER A 75 -9.17 -0.89 0.61
N HIS A 76 -9.49 0.34 0.25
CA HIS A 76 -10.69 0.62 -0.52
C HIS A 76 -10.47 1.86 -1.39
N ASP A 77 -11.29 1.96 -2.42
CA ASP A 77 -11.25 3.11 -3.30
C ASP A 77 -12.65 3.73 -3.38
N ASP A 78 -12.79 4.78 -4.19
CA ASP A 78 -14.06 5.51 -4.29
C ASP A 78 -15.10 4.81 -5.16
N ARG A 79 -14.78 3.66 -5.74
CA ARG A 79 -15.76 2.83 -6.44
C ARG A 79 -16.54 1.94 -5.47
N GLY A 80 -16.12 1.90 -4.20
CA GLY A 80 -16.73 0.99 -3.23
C GLY A 80 -16.09 -0.40 -3.23
N VAL A 81 -14.98 -0.55 -3.91
CA VAL A 81 -14.22 -1.81 -3.91
C VAL A 81 -13.28 -1.83 -2.72
N TYR A 82 -13.31 -2.91 -1.95
CA TYR A 82 -12.37 -3.10 -0.86
C TYR A 82 -11.61 -4.41 -1.03
N ARG A 83 -10.42 -4.46 -0.43
CA ARG A 83 -9.58 -5.65 -0.44
C ARG A 83 -8.90 -5.80 0.90
N VAL A 84 -8.73 -7.04 1.33
CA VAL A 84 -8.07 -7.37 2.59
C VAL A 84 -6.81 -8.16 2.28
N PHE A 85 -5.72 -7.76 2.91
CA PHE A 85 -4.42 -8.40 2.72
C PHE A 85 -3.89 -8.92 4.05
N ALA A 86 -3.34 -10.13 4.03
CA ALA A 86 -2.48 -10.58 5.12
C ALA A 86 -1.13 -9.90 4.92
N MET A 87 -0.54 -9.39 5.99
CA MET A 87 0.67 -8.59 5.90
C MET A 87 1.74 -9.15 6.82
N THR A 88 2.95 -9.33 6.29
CA THR A 88 4.07 -9.87 7.03
C THR A 88 5.32 -9.03 6.79
N PHE A 89 6.28 -9.09 7.74
CA PHE A 89 7.54 -8.38 7.61
C PHE A 89 8.68 -9.39 7.63
N GLY A 90 9.60 -9.26 6.69
CA GLY A 90 10.80 -10.10 6.63
C GLY A 90 11.79 -9.53 5.64
N ASP A 91 13.08 -9.71 5.92
CA ASP A 91 14.17 -9.28 5.05
C ASP A 91 14.10 -7.79 4.67
N GLY A 92 13.64 -6.96 5.61
CA GLY A 92 13.57 -5.52 5.39
C GLY A 92 12.38 -5.07 4.56
N GLU A 93 11.44 -5.96 4.27
CA GLU A 93 10.30 -5.67 3.43
C GLU A 93 9.00 -6.13 4.06
N TRP A 94 7.93 -5.40 3.74
CA TRP A 94 6.57 -5.81 4.07
C TRP A 94 5.97 -6.48 2.86
N THR A 95 5.25 -7.59 3.07
CA THR A 95 4.53 -8.27 2.01
C THR A 95 3.06 -8.29 2.36
N LEU A 96 2.23 -7.78 1.45
CA LEU A 96 0.78 -7.79 1.56
C LEU A 96 0.25 -8.78 0.55
N LEU A 97 -0.50 -9.77 1.02
CA LEU A 97 -0.99 -10.85 0.16
C LEU A 97 -2.50 -10.97 0.26
N ARG A 98 -3.15 -10.92 -0.90
CA ARG A 98 -4.58 -11.14 -1.04
C ARG A 98 -4.78 -12.39 -1.85
N GLU A 99 -5.62 -13.31 -1.33
CA GLU A 99 -5.88 -14.60 -1.99
C GLU A 99 -7.39 -14.81 -2.11
N ASP A 100 -8.02 -14.00 -2.95
CA ASP A 100 -9.46 -14.07 -3.19
C ASP A 100 -9.75 -14.81 -4.50
N PRO A 101 -10.98 -15.30 -4.68
CA PRO A 101 -11.29 -16.16 -5.85
C PRO A 101 -11.13 -15.49 -7.20
N ASP A 102 -11.28 -14.16 -7.28
CA ASP A 102 -11.16 -13.47 -8.57
C ASP A 102 -9.72 -13.36 -9.05
N PHE A 103 -8.81 -12.98 -8.14
CA PHE A 103 -7.37 -12.99 -8.44
C PHE A 103 -6.59 -12.80 -7.13
N HIS A 104 -5.36 -13.27 -7.15
CA HIS A 104 -4.43 -13.00 -6.05
C HIS A 104 -3.64 -11.75 -6.35
N GLN A 105 -3.29 -11.00 -5.31
CA GLN A 105 -2.46 -9.81 -5.45
C GLN A 105 -1.40 -9.83 -4.37
N ARG A 106 -0.18 -9.50 -4.75
CA ARG A 106 0.93 -9.43 -3.81
C ARG A 106 1.58 -8.06 -3.96
N ILE A 107 1.71 -7.35 -2.85
CA ILE A 107 2.38 -6.06 -2.81
C ILE A 107 3.59 -6.20 -1.92
N VAL A 108 4.75 -5.83 -2.42
CA VAL A 108 5.97 -5.79 -1.63
C VAL A 108 6.30 -4.32 -1.38
N MET A 109 6.42 -3.95 -0.11
CA MET A 109 6.63 -2.58 0.31
C MET A 109 7.95 -2.46 1.05
N ARG A 110 8.83 -1.59 0.56
CA ARG A 110 10.09 -1.26 1.21
C ARG A 110 10.01 0.18 1.69
N VAL A 111 10.22 0.37 2.99
CA VAL A 111 10.10 1.68 3.62
C VAL A 111 11.47 2.20 4.02
N GLU A 112 11.81 3.38 3.52
CA GLU A 112 13.02 4.11 3.87
C GLU A 112 12.61 5.48 4.40
N PRO A 113 13.51 6.24 5.06
CA PRO A 113 13.09 7.50 5.68
C PRO A 113 12.41 8.50 4.74
N ASP A 114 12.86 8.58 3.50
CA ASP A 114 12.32 9.56 2.55
C ASP A 114 11.64 8.93 1.35
N ARG A 115 11.52 7.61 1.31
CA ARG A 115 10.99 6.92 0.14
C ARG A 115 10.31 5.63 0.51
N ILE A 116 9.20 5.35 -0.15
CA ILE A 116 8.53 4.05 -0.04
C ILE A 116 8.36 3.51 -1.45
N ASP A 117 8.80 2.27 -1.68
CA ASP A 117 8.55 1.54 -2.92
C ASP A 117 7.48 0.50 -2.66
N MET A 118 6.41 0.50 -3.45
CA MET A 118 5.40 -0.55 -3.45
C MET A 118 5.36 -1.16 -4.84
N ARG A 119 5.54 -2.48 -4.91
CA ARG A 119 5.48 -3.23 -6.16
C ARG A 119 4.38 -4.24 -6.07
N ALA A 120 3.42 -4.16 -6.99
CA ALA A 120 2.26 -5.03 -6.99
C ALA A 120 2.28 -5.97 -8.18
N ASP A 121 2.05 -7.24 -7.90
CA ASP A 121 1.88 -8.28 -8.91
C ASP A 121 0.52 -8.94 -8.72
N ALA A 122 -0.03 -9.48 -9.79
CA ALA A 122 -1.32 -10.15 -9.77
C ALA A 122 -1.20 -11.54 -10.37
N SER A 123 -2.02 -12.48 -9.87
CA SER A 123 -2.09 -13.82 -10.38
C SER A 123 -3.55 -14.20 -10.61
N GLU A 124 -3.86 -14.75 -11.77
CA GLU A 124 -5.20 -15.20 -12.10
C GLU A 124 -5.30 -16.73 -12.06
N ASP A 125 -4.25 -17.43 -11.63
CA ASP A 125 -4.20 -18.89 -11.56
C ASP A 125 -3.81 -19.39 -10.16
N ALA A 126 -4.30 -18.70 -9.15
CA ALA A 126 -4.12 -19.07 -7.75
C ALA A 126 -2.65 -19.07 -7.31
N GLY A 127 -1.86 -18.13 -7.85
CA GLY A 127 -0.47 -17.98 -7.44
C GLY A 127 0.53 -18.82 -8.19
N GLN A 128 0.11 -19.53 -9.23
CA GLN A 128 1.03 -20.33 -10.00
C GLN A 128 1.92 -19.46 -10.91
N THR A 129 1.32 -18.44 -11.53
CA THR A 129 2.09 -17.47 -12.32
C THR A 129 1.67 -16.06 -11.91
N TRP A 130 2.62 -15.13 -11.96
CA TRP A 130 2.43 -13.75 -11.56
C TRP A 130 2.80 -12.82 -12.69
N ARG A 131 2.05 -11.71 -12.82
CA ARG A 131 2.37 -10.64 -13.76
C ARG A 131 2.40 -9.32 -13.02
N LYS A 132 3.10 -8.35 -13.59
CA LYS A 132 3.15 -7.01 -13.01
C LYS A 132 1.74 -6.40 -13.03
N ASP A 133 1.30 -5.87 -11.89
CA ASP A 133 0.05 -5.13 -11.80
C ASP A 133 0.33 -3.63 -11.93
N LEU A 134 1.11 -3.09 -10.99
CA LEU A 134 1.54 -1.70 -11.04
C LEU A 134 2.63 -1.48 -9.99
N ASP A 135 3.22 -0.29 -10.01
CA ASP A 135 4.17 0.14 -8.98
C ASP A 135 3.77 1.51 -8.46
N TYR A 136 4.00 1.73 -7.16
CA TYR A 136 3.89 3.04 -6.54
C TYR A 136 5.24 3.44 -5.98
N ILE A 137 5.60 4.71 -6.16
CA ILE A 137 6.78 5.29 -5.52
C ILE A 137 6.31 6.50 -4.72
N PHE A 138 6.62 6.49 -3.42
CA PHE A 138 6.29 7.59 -2.54
C PHE A 138 7.56 8.32 -2.18
N GLU A 139 7.53 9.64 -2.27
CA GLU A 139 8.65 10.49 -1.88
C GLU A 139 8.15 11.45 -0.81
N ARG A 140 8.86 11.51 0.32
CA ARG A 140 8.41 12.30 1.47
C ARG A 140 8.46 13.78 1.11
N ARG A 141 7.38 14.47 1.45
CA ARG A 141 7.35 15.92 1.25
C ARG A 141 8.27 16.60 2.23
N GLN A 142 8.97 17.58 1.72
CA GLN A 142 9.97 18.30 2.48
C GLN A 142 9.40 19.58 3.05
N ASP A 143 8.19 19.78 3.23
CA ASP A 143 7.70 20.97 3.63
C ASP A 143 7.72 21.31 4.92
N GLU A 144 7.77 21.72 5.00
CA GLU A 144 7.55 22.20 5.54
C GLU A 144 7.07 22.45 6.48
N ARG A 145 7.03 22.76 7.08
CA ARG A 145 6.50 22.93 8.01
C ARG A 145 6.48 23.72 8.34
#